data_452f26048eddfa3657b961fea526ad35
#
_entry.id   452f26048eddfa3657b961fea526ad35
#
_cell.length_a   1.000
_cell.length_b   1.000
_cell.length_c   1.000
_cell.angle_alpha   90.00
_cell.angle_beta   90.00
_cell.angle_gamma   90.00
#
_symmetry.space_group_name_H-M   'P 1'
#
loop_
_entity.id
_entity.type
_entity.pdbx_description
1 polymer ?
#
loop_
_entity_poly.entity_id
_entity_poly.type
_entity_poly.pdbx_seq_one_letter_code
_entity_poly.pdbx_strand_id
1 'polypeptide(L)'
;MRGQQVFLGKGQCAACHQPPFYTDNLMHDLQTERFFKPVMINNMMAVGDGPIKTFALRGVKDNPPYFHDERLLTLEDTVEFFNLILGTKLKPQEKQDLVAFLRAL
;
A
#
# COMPACT_ATOMS: atom_id res chain seq x y z
N MET A 1 16.13 12.64 3.69
CA MET A 1 16.14 11.44 2.82
C MET A 1 15.09 11.59 1.73
N ARG A 2 15.46 11.21 0.50
CA ARG A 2 14.57 11.37 -0.64
C ARG A 2 13.30 10.52 -0.52
N GLY A 3 13.45 9.29 -0.05
CA GLY A 3 12.30 8.39 0.13
C GLY A 3 11.29 8.91 1.14
N GLN A 4 11.76 9.52 2.20
CA GLN A 4 10.88 10.15 3.18
C GLN A 4 10.09 11.29 2.55
N GLN A 5 10.71 12.09 1.69
CA GLN A 5 10.02 13.17 1.00
C GLN A 5 8.93 12.64 0.06
N VAL A 6 9.20 11.53 -0.64
CA VAL A 6 8.19 10.88 -1.48
C VAL A 6 7.03 10.37 -0.61
N PHE A 7 7.35 9.72 0.50
CA PHE A 7 6.36 9.16 1.43
C PHE A 7 5.42 10.26 1.98
N LEU A 8 6.00 11.37 2.41
CA LEU A 8 5.23 12.47 3.00
C LEU A 8 4.52 13.34 1.97
N GLY A 9 4.97 13.33 0.71
CA GLY A 9 4.46 14.21 -0.34
C GLY A 9 3.81 13.46 -1.49
N LYS A 10 4.53 13.37 -2.62
CA LYS A 10 3.99 12.89 -3.89
C LYS A 10 3.38 11.48 -3.81
N GLY A 11 3.96 10.61 -3.00
CA GLY A 11 3.46 9.24 -2.84
C GLY A 11 2.16 9.13 -2.06
N GLN A 12 1.78 10.18 -1.35
CA GLN A 12 0.54 10.26 -0.56
C GLN A 12 0.42 9.21 0.55
N CYS A 13 1.51 8.56 0.90
CA CYS A 13 1.48 7.47 1.88
C CYS A 13 1.13 8.00 3.29
N ALA A 14 1.63 9.18 3.64
CA ALA A 14 1.40 9.78 4.95
C ALA A 14 -0.04 10.23 5.17
N ALA A 15 -0.87 10.27 4.13
CA ALA A 15 -2.29 10.56 4.28
C ALA A 15 -2.99 9.54 5.20
N CYS A 16 -2.53 8.28 5.14
CA CYS A 16 -3.04 7.19 5.99
C CYS A 16 -1.99 6.68 6.98
N HIS A 17 -0.71 6.64 6.57
CA HIS A 17 0.38 6.09 7.37
C HIS A 17 1.17 7.19 8.08
N GLN A 18 0.58 7.78 9.10
CA GLN A 18 1.17 8.92 9.82
C GLN A 18 2.20 8.47 10.85
N PRO A 19 3.37 9.16 10.97
CA PRO A 19 4.30 8.88 12.05
C PRO A 19 3.67 9.14 13.42
N PRO A 20 4.15 8.56 14.52
CA PRO A 20 5.34 7.69 14.61
C PRO A 20 5.07 6.22 14.33
N PHE A 21 3.82 5.77 14.30
CA PHE A 21 3.48 4.36 14.09
C PHE A 21 3.20 4.04 12.63
N TYR A 22 3.09 5.06 11.79
CA TYR A 22 2.81 4.93 10.34
C TYR A 22 1.48 4.24 10.08
N THR A 23 0.48 4.58 10.86
CA THR A 23 -0.92 4.22 10.66
C THR A 23 -1.82 5.31 11.22
N ASP A 24 -3.00 5.49 10.64
CA ASP A 24 -4.05 6.33 11.20
C ASP A 24 -5.09 5.49 11.97
N ASN A 25 -4.89 4.17 11.98
CA ASN A 25 -5.78 3.20 12.60
C ASN A 25 -7.22 3.26 12.09
N LEU A 26 -7.40 3.73 10.87
CA LEU A 26 -8.71 3.87 10.22
C LEU A 26 -8.85 2.86 9.09
N MET A 27 -10.02 2.84 8.47
CA MET A 27 -10.30 2.03 7.28
C MET A 27 -10.54 2.93 6.08
N HIS A 28 -10.03 2.50 4.92
CA HIS A 28 -10.15 3.26 3.67
C HIS A 28 -10.51 2.32 2.53
N ASP A 29 -11.43 2.76 1.67
CA ASP A 29 -11.78 2.03 0.47
C ASP A 29 -10.88 2.48 -0.68
N LEU A 30 -9.94 1.61 -1.08
CA LEU A 30 -9.01 1.86 -2.18
C LEU A 30 -9.56 1.42 -3.53
N GLN A 31 -10.77 0.87 -3.55
CA GLN A 31 -11.41 0.37 -4.78
C GLN A 31 -10.54 -0.66 -5.48
N THR A 32 -9.94 -1.56 -4.71
CA THR A 32 -9.01 -2.58 -5.23
C THR A 32 -9.69 -3.55 -6.17
N GLU A 33 -11.00 -3.69 -6.10
CA GLU A 33 -11.80 -4.51 -7.00
C GLU A 33 -11.62 -4.13 -8.47
N ARG A 34 -11.16 -2.93 -8.76
CA ARG A 34 -10.82 -2.51 -10.14
C ARG A 34 -9.70 -3.33 -10.74
N PHE A 35 -8.86 -3.93 -9.90
CA PHE A 35 -7.65 -4.63 -10.31
C PHE A 35 -7.74 -6.14 -10.13
N PHE A 36 -8.76 -6.63 -9.44
CA PHE A 36 -8.91 -8.04 -9.13
C PHE A 36 -10.29 -8.53 -9.54
N LYS A 37 -10.33 -9.75 -10.09
CA LYS A 37 -11.59 -10.37 -10.47
C LYS A 37 -12.39 -10.77 -9.22
N PRO A 38 -13.71 -10.63 -9.24
CA PRO A 38 -14.55 -11.11 -8.14
C PRO A 38 -14.37 -12.63 -7.94
N VAL A 39 -14.46 -13.06 -6.69
CA VAL A 39 -14.39 -14.47 -6.31
C VAL A 39 -15.80 -14.96 -6.05
N MET A 40 -16.11 -16.16 -6.56
CA MET A 40 -17.40 -16.80 -6.29
C MET A 40 -17.33 -17.56 -4.96
N ILE A 41 -18.23 -17.25 -4.05
CA ILE A 41 -18.36 -17.94 -2.76
C ILE A 41 -19.80 -18.43 -2.64
N ASN A 42 -19.97 -19.74 -2.47
CA ASN A 42 -21.31 -20.37 -2.32
C ASN A 42 -22.26 -19.97 -3.47
N ASN A 43 -21.78 -19.97 -4.70
CA ASN A 43 -22.50 -19.56 -5.89
C ASN A 43 -22.95 -18.10 -5.91
N MET A 44 -22.42 -17.29 -5.00
CA MET A 44 -22.64 -15.85 -4.97
C MET A 44 -21.35 -15.11 -5.31
N MET A 45 -21.46 -14.07 -6.14
CA MET A 45 -20.31 -13.25 -6.48
C MET A 45 -19.94 -12.39 -5.27
N ALA A 46 -18.76 -12.61 -4.71
CA ALA A 46 -18.23 -11.75 -3.66
C ALA A 46 -17.81 -10.43 -4.28
N VAL A 47 -18.48 -9.37 -3.88
CA VAL A 47 -18.09 -8.01 -4.25
C VAL A 47 -16.79 -7.67 -3.50
N GLY A 48 -15.92 -6.89 -4.13
CA GLY A 48 -14.57 -6.62 -3.66
C GLY A 48 -14.44 -6.20 -2.20
N ASP A 49 -13.21 -5.96 -1.77
CA ASP A 49 -12.85 -5.90 -0.35
C ASP A 49 -13.46 -4.74 0.44
N GLY A 50 -13.94 -3.69 -0.26
CA GLY A 50 -14.45 -2.51 0.41
C GLY A 50 -13.37 -1.78 1.24
N PRO A 51 -13.73 -1.16 2.37
CA PRO A 51 -12.76 -0.49 3.22
C PRO A 51 -11.74 -1.47 3.82
N ILE A 52 -10.47 -1.05 3.83
CA ILE A 52 -9.34 -1.83 4.32
C ILE A 52 -8.66 -1.05 5.44
N LYS A 53 -8.28 -1.75 6.51
CA LYS A 53 -7.58 -1.11 7.62
C LYS A 53 -6.17 -0.72 7.23
N THR A 54 -5.75 0.48 7.67
CA THR A 54 -4.39 0.96 7.52
C THR A 54 -3.50 0.26 8.57
N PHE A 55 -2.58 -0.60 8.14
CA PHE A 55 -1.63 -1.24 9.03
C PHE A 55 -0.44 -0.34 9.32
N ALA A 56 0.15 -0.52 10.51
CA ALA A 56 1.40 0.16 10.86
C ALA A 56 2.56 -0.34 10.00
N LEU A 57 3.39 0.59 9.51
CA LEU A 57 4.50 0.24 8.61
C LEU A 57 5.83 0.02 9.31
N ARG A 58 5.89 0.20 10.64
CA ARG A 58 7.12 -0.11 11.39
C ARG A 58 7.49 -1.58 11.23
N GLY A 59 8.72 -1.85 10.78
CA GLY A 59 9.22 -3.21 10.57
C GLY A 59 8.61 -3.91 9.37
N VAL A 60 8.01 -3.17 8.43
CA VAL A 60 7.30 -3.76 7.29
C VAL A 60 8.18 -4.68 6.46
N LYS A 61 9.50 -4.41 6.37
CA LYS A 61 10.42 -5.25 5.59
C LYS A 61 10.46 -6.70 6.06
N ASP A 62 10.13 -6.95 7.32
CA ASP A 62 10.25 -8.27 7.94
C ASP A 62 8.95 -9.08 7.87
N ASN A 63 7.91 -8.55 7.22
CA ASN A 63 6.59 -9.15 7.23
C ASN A 63 6.00 -9.37 5.81
N PRO A 64 6.78 -9.93 4.84
CA PRO A 64 6.16 -10.34 3.59
C PRO A 64 5.28 -11.58 3.80
N PRO A 65 4.30 -11.85 2.94
CA PRO A 65 3.84 -11.01 1.84
C PRO A 65 3.00 -9.82 2.31
N TYR A 66 2.80 -8.86 1.41
CA TYR A 66 2.20 -7.56 1.73
C TYR A 66 0.77 -7.45 1.23
N PHE A 67 0.10 -6.40 1.68
CA PHE A 67 -1.30 -6.09 1.47
C PHE A 67 -2.20 -6.90 2.41
N HIS A 68 -3.46 -6.51 2.55
CA HIS A 68 -4.39 -7.15 3.50
C HIS A 68 -4.69 -8.61 3.16
N ASP A 69 -4.60 -8.98 1.89
CA ASP A 69 -4.84 -10.34 1.40
C ASP A 69 -3.55 -11.07 0.98
N GLU A 70 -2.40 -10.50 1.30
CA GLU A 70 -1.08 -11.11 1.09
C GLU A 70 -0.73 -11.37 -0.39
N ARG A 71 -1.28 -10.58 -1.32
CA ARG A 71 -1.05 -10.78 -2.76
C ARG A 71 0.29 -10.25 -3.25
N LEU A 72 0.92 -9.34 -2.50
CA LEU A 72 2.12 -8.65 -2.94
C LEU A 72 3.33 -9.23 -2.24
N LEU A 73 4.31 -9.72 -3.01
CA LEU A 73 5.43 -10.48 -2.48
C LEU A 73 6.61 -9.63 -2.06
N THR A 74 6.76 -8.42 -2.65
CA THR A 74 7.91 -7.54 -2.38
C THR A 74 7.46 -6.12 -2.09
N LEU A 75 8.34 -5.33 -1.46
CA LEU A 75 8.09 -3.90 -1.27
C LEU A 75 8.03 -3.16 -2.61
N GLU A 76 8.83 -3.56 -3.59
CA GLU A 76 8.81 -3.01 -4.93
C GLU A 76 7.43 -3.18 -5.57
N ASP A 77 6.86 -4.37 -5.50
CA ASP A 77 5.51 -4.64 -6.00
C ASP A 77 4.47 -3.83 -5.26
N THR A 78 4.63 -3.69 -3.95
CA THR A 78 3.71 -2.93 -3.10
C THR A 78 3.70 -1.45 -3.49
N VAL A 79 4.87 -0.85 -3.68
CA VAL A 79 4.98 0.55 -4.10
C VAL A 79 4.35 0.75 -5.47
N GLU A 80 4.59 -0.16 -6.42
CA GLU A 80 4.00 -0.06 -7.76
C GLU A 80 2.48 -0.19 -7.70
N PHE A 81 1.97 -1.10 -6.88
CA PHE A 81 0.53 -1.29 -6.74
C PHE A 81 -0.15 -0.02 -6.23
N PHE A 82 0.39 0.60 -5.17
CA PHE A 82 -0.16 1.84 -4.64
C PHE A 82 0.02 3.02 -5.61
N ASN A 83 1.11 3.03 -6.37
CA ASN A 83 1.29 4.01 -7.43
C ASN A 83 0.15 3.95 -8.46
N LEU A 84 -0.27 2.74 -8.82
CA LEU A 84 -1.38 2.54 -9.75
C LEU A 84 -2.73 2.88 -9.13
N ILE A 85 -2.98 2.44 -7.90
CA ILE A 85 -4.27 2.67 -7.21
C ILE A 85 -4.50 4.16 -7.00
N LEU A 86 -3.50 4.86 -6.48
CA LEU A 86 -3.62 6.27 -6.11
C LEU A 86 -3.34 7.22 -7.27
N GLY A 87 -2.82 6.71 -8.39
CA GLY A 87 -2.51 7.53 -9.55
C GLY A 87 -1.42 8.56 -9.28
N THR A 88 -0.43 8.23 -8.44
CA THR A 88 0.59 9.17 -7.99
C THR A 88 1.65 9.47 -9.05
N LYS A 89 1.79 8.62 -10.08
CA LYS A 89 2.71 8.80 -11.20
C LYS A 89 4.15 9.00 -10.75
N LEU A 90 4.62 8.14 -9.86
CA LEU A 90 5.99 8.19 -9.36
C LEU A 90 6.98 7.83 -10.47
N LYS A 91 8.10 8.55 -10.52
CA LYS A 91 9.21 8.22 -11.40
C LYS A 91 9.94 6.98 -10.88
N PRO A 92 10.68 6.23 -11.75
CA PRO A 92 11.41 5.04 -11.28
C PRO A 92 12.34 5.31 -10.11
N GLN A 93 13.06 6.43 -10.10
CA GLN A 93 13.94 6.80 -8.98
C GLN A 93 13.13 7.06 -7.70
N GLU A 94 11.98 7.70 -7.81
CA GLU A 94 11.11 7.96 -6.67
C GLU A 94 10.59 6.66 -6.05
N LYS A 95 10.25 5.67 -6.88
CA LYS A 95 9.84 4.34 -6.39
C LYS A 95 10.97 3.65 -5.64
N GLN A 96 12.19 3.70 -6.16
CA GLN A 96 13.36 3.12 -5.48
C GLN A 96 13.64 3.82 -4.15
N ASP A 97 13.57 5.13 -4.12
CA ASP A 97 13.78 5.91 -2.91
C ASP A 97 12.73 5.57 -1.86
N LEU A 98 11.48 5.42 -2.28
CA LEU A 98 10.38 5.06 -1.37
C LEU A 98 10.57 3.66 -0.80
N VAL A 99 10.95 2.68 -1.61
CA VAL A 99 11.25 1.33 -1.14
C VAL A 99 12.37 1.36 -0.09
N ALA A 100 13.44 2.12 -0.34
CA ALA A 100 14.53 2.27 0.60
C ALA A 100 14.05 2.85 1.93
N PHE A 101 13.17 3.84 1.91
CA PHE A 101 12.58 4.41 3.10
C PHE A 101 11.76 3.37 3.88
N LEU A 102 10.92 2.61 3.18
CA LEU A 102 10.10 1.57 3.82
C LEU A 102 10.96 0.50 4.50
N ARG A 103 12.08 0.13 3.88
CA ARG A 103 13.02 -0.83 4.48
C ARG A 103 13.69 -0.29 5.73
N ALA A 104 13.76 1.02 5.89
CA ALA A 104 14.36 1.65 7.06
C ALA A 104 13.38 1.79 8.24
N LEU A 105 12.10 1.59 8.02
CA LEU A 105 11.11 1.62 9.08
C LEU A 105 11.18 0.35 9.92
#